data_32d9a5500accb1c0ddf405d36c54272a
#
_entry.id   32d9a5500accb1c0ddf405d36c54272a
#
_cell.length_a   1.000
_cell.length_b   1.000
_cell.length_c   1.000
_cell.angle_alpha   90.00
_cell.angle_beta   90.00
_cell.angle_gamma   90.00
#
_symmetry.space_group_name_H-M   'P 1'
#
loop_
_entity.id
_entity.type
_entity.pdbx_description
1 polymer ?
#
loop_
_entity_poly.entity_id
_entity_poly.type
_entity_poly.pdbx_seq_one_letter_code
_entity_poly.pdbx_strand_id
1 'polypeptide(L)'
;MALRKADATFTNEQDMSSADLSSVRQQLGILEKTIIVNQDNFATTLGSTIDSNVEYFLDGIIDVGTTSIEIPASGIYISGYNFDISGLTSTEDNFDLFTSVGGGSGNILFENFFCDVSGANSRVYNIVGASGFEAIEVNRINYNNCTSLGVIDTYRQGLETGTGRFGGTPQLELQGTWVGGYFIDTSIVRGLTDGNYFLFSAGTRFFMNSRFRSNQNIDLNASVGFLDFLDSNFANPSTLQLVDCLVSRNGVFDASDTTIIPNTNQGNLSSAWRNNVGINNTFVGGKITLTTETINSITGTIGDFYDIAGTFTESSLEHFDYPANGQLRHLGDSPREYKVFGNAVIECSQNREIQVKVVVFDSSASVFVDYKIQTRVVNSLQGGRDVAYFTIIENIILDKDDYVKFMVANTTDNNNFTMELDSEFIIEER
;
A
#
# COMPACT_ATOMS: atom_id res chain seq x y z
N MET A 1 -8.94 1.81 -22.11
CA MET A 1 -7.49 2.07 -21.90
C MET A 1 -6.58 1.19 -22.74
N ALA A 2 -6.89 -0.07 -22.97
CA ALA A 2 -6.14 -0.93 -23.90
C ALA A 2 -6.19 -0.43 -25.37
N LEU A 3 -7.28 0.20 -25.78
CA LEU A 3 -7.45 0.78 -27.12
C LEU A 3 -6.48 1.91 -27.45
N ARG A 4 -6.06 2.71 -26.45
CA ARG A 4 -5.15 3.85 -26.64
C ARG A 4 -3.72 3.45 -27.03
N LYS A 5 -3.34 2.20 -26.79
CA LYS A 5 -1.99 1.70 -27.07
C LYS A 5 -1.90 0.84 -28.32
N ALA A 6 -3.05 0.47 -28.93
CA ALA A 6 -3.08 -0.48 -30.02
C ALA A 6 -2.96 0.16 -31.40
N ASP A 7 -3.26 1.45 -31.55
CA ASP A 7 -3.19 2.13 -32.84
C ASP A 7 -2.19 3.29 -32.82
N ALA A 8 -1.07 3.08 -33.49
CA ALA A 8 -0.01 4.08 -33.65
C ALA A 8 -0.39 5.25 -34.57
N THR A 9 -1.57 5.21 -35.23
CA THR A 9 -2.03 6.27 -36.14
C THR A 9 -2.72 7.42 -35.41
N PHE A 10 -3.17 7.21 -34.16
CA PHE A 10 -3.84 8.23 -33.36
C PHE A 10 -2.88 8.82 -32.32
N THR A 11 -2.59 10.10 -32.47
CA THR A 11 -1.68 10.83 -31.58
C THR A 11 -2.37 11.33 -30.33
N ASN A 12 -3.71 11.42 -30.35
CA ASN A 12 -4.51 11.91 -29.24
C ASN A 12 -6.00 11.53 -29.46
N GLU A 13 -6.72 11.25 -28.39
CA GLU A 13 -8.15 10.89 -28.44
C GLU A 13 -9.06 11.99 -28.98
N GLN A 14 -8.67 13.25 -28.82
CA GLN A 14 -9.44 14.38 -29.33
C GLN A 14 -9.48 14.42 -30.86
N ASP A 15 -8.56 13.72 -31.52
CA ASP A 15 -8.47 13.64 -32.98
C ASP A 15 -9.34 12.52 -33.55
N MET A 16 -9.94 11.69 -32.70
CA MET A 16 -10.80 10.58 -33.15
C MET A 16 -12.26 11.01 -33.18
N SER A 17 -12.92 10.87 -34.29
CA SER A 17 -14.37 10.99 -34.35
C SER A 17 -15.05 9.81 -33.66
N SER A 18 -16.31 9.98 -33.24
CA SER A 18 -17.09 8.88 -32.67
C SER A 18 -17.24 7.68 -33.66
N ALA A 19 -17.24 7.95 -34.96
CA ALA A 19 -17.25 6.93 -35.99
C ALA A 19 -15.92 6.17 -36.05
N ASP A 20 -14.78 6.86 -35.85
CA ASP A 20 -13.46 6.25 -35.86
C ASP A 20 -13.27 5.36 -34.61
N LEU A 21 -13.73 5.80 -33.44
CA LEU A 21 -13.73 5.00 -32.24
C LEU A 21 -14.58 3.74 -32.37
N SER A 22 -15.77 3.85 -32.98
CA SER A 22 -16.64 2.71 -33.25
C SER A 22 -15.97 1.72 -34.21
N SER A 23 -15.35 2.22 -35.29
CA SER A 23 -14.62 1.41 -36.27
C SER A 23 -13.42 0.68 -35.64
N VAL A 24 -12.65 1.36 -34.82
CA VAL A 24 -11.49 0.75 -34.11
C VAL A 24 -11.95 -0.32 -33.10
N ARG A 25 -13.01 -0.06 -32.34
CA ARG A 25 -13.61 -1.03 -31.43
C ARG A 25 -14.11 -2.28 -32.17
N GLN A 26 -14.77 -2.08 -33.31
CA GLN A 26 -15.23 -3.17 -34.14
C GLN A 26 -14.07 -3.98 -34.77
N GLN A 27 -13.00 -3.32 -35.24
CA GLN A 27 -11.81 -4.00 -35.80
C GLN A 27 -11.05 -4.81 -34.72
N LEU A 28 -11.10 -4.37 -33.48
CA LEU A 28 -10.47 -5.06 -32.36
C LEU A 28 -11.39 -6.14 -31.76
N GLY A 29 -12.64 -6.28 -32.25
CA GLY A 29 -13.60 -7.25 -31.72
C GLY A 29 -14.02 -6.98 -30.26
N ILE A 30 -13.91 -5.72 -29.82
CA ILE A 30 -14.14 -5.38 -28.42
C ILE A 30 -15.62 -5.11 -28.16
N LEU A 31 -16.30 -4.45 -29.11
CA LEU A 31 -17.74 -4.17 -29.02
C LEU A 31 -18.38 -4.18 -30.41
N GLU A 32 -19.51 -4.84 -30.53
CA GLU A 32 -20.23 -4.90 -31.80
C GLU A 32 -21.15 -3.69 -32.01
N LYS A 33 -21.71 -3.15 -30.91
CA LYS A 33 -22.64 -2.00 -30.95
C LYS A 33 -22.75 -1.32 -29.59
N THR A 34 -23.29 -0.09 -29.61
CA THR A 34 -23.75 0.61 -28.41
C THR A 34 -25.27 0.57 -28.36
N ILE A 35 -25.84 0.21 -27.22
CA ILE A 35 -27.27 0.27 -26.94
C ILE A 35 -27.51 1.44 -25.99
N ILE A 36 -28.32 2.40 -26.38
CA ILE A 36 -28.76 3.48 -25.49
C ILE A 36 -29.84 2.94 -24.56
N VAL A 37 -29.58 3.04 -23.26
CA VAL A 37 -30.49 2.59 -22.21
C VAL A 37 -31.06 3.78 -21.50
N ASN A 38 -32.39 3.84 -21.42
CA ASN A 38 -33.13 4.86 -20.68
C ASN A 38 -34.23 4.17 -19.86
N GLN A 39 -35.05 4.97 -19.14
CA GLN A 39 -36.11 4.44 -18.29
C GLN A 39 -37.09 3.53 -19.07
N ASP A 40 -37.40 3.89 -20.32
CA ASP A 40 -38.45 3.19 -21.09
C ASP A 40 -38.02 1.80 -21.57
N ASN A 41 -36.71 1.61 -21.81
CA ASN A 41 -36.20 0.36 -22.36
C ASN A 41 -35.31 -0.45 -21.40
N PHE A 42 -35.05 0.05 -20.20
CA PHE A 42 -34.19 -0.62 -19.22
C PHE A 42 -34.58 -2.10 -19.00
N ALA A 43 -35.85 -2.37 -18.72
CA ALA A 43 -36.34 -3.71 -18.42
C ALA A 43 -36.12 -4.72 -19.56
N THR A 44 -36.05 -4.27 -20.80
CA THR A 44 -35.84 -5.10 -21.99
C THR A 44 -34.40 -5.11 -22.49
N THR A 45 -33.52 -4.33 -21.87
CA THR A 45 -32.09 -4.26 -22.16
C THR A 45 -31.27 -4.76 -20.98
N LEU A 46 -30.83 -3.89 -20.05
CA LEU A 46 -30.04 -4.27 -18.87
C LEU A 46 -30.80 -5.13 -17.86
N GLY A 47 -32.12 -5.01 -17.77
CA GLY A 47 -32.99 -5.85 -16.95
C GLY A 47 -33.36 -7.21 -17.56
N SER A 48 -32.69 -7.63 -18.63
CA SER A 48 -32.92 -8.89 -19.33
C SER A 48 -31.60 -9.59 -19.68
N THR A 49 -31.55 -10.32 -20.81
CA THR A 49 -30.32 -11.01 -21.23
C THR A 49 -29.28 -10.02 -21.74
N ILE A 50 -28.11 -9.98 -21.11
CA ILE A 50 -27.00 -9.09 -21.42
C ILE A 50 -26.08 -9.73 -22.47
N ASP A 51 -25.73 -8.94 -23.49
CA ASP A 51 -24.71 -9.27 -24.49
C ASP A 51 -23.37 -8.60 -24.13
N SER A 52 -22.34 -9.38 -23.93
CA SER A 52 -21.01 -8.90 -23.54
C SER A 52 -20.27 -8.14 -24.64
N ASN A 53 -20.72 -8.23 -25.89
CA ASN A 53 -20.13 -7.51 -27.02
C ASN A 53 -20.79 -6.14 -27.24
N VAL A 54 -21.60 -5.70 -26.30
CA VAL A 54 -22.37 -4.45 -26.37
C VAL A 54 -21.95 -3.51 -25.27
N GLU A 55 -21.77 -2.24 -25.60
CA GLU A 55 -21.75 -1.15 -24.65
C GLU A 55 -23.19 -0.73 -24.34
N TYR A 56 -23.56 -0.75 -23.09
CA TYR A 56 -24.84 -0.21 -22.60
C TYR A 56 -24.61 1.21 -22.10
N PHE A 57 -25.07 2.18 -22.89
CA PHE A 57 -24.89 3.60 -22.61
C PHE A 57 -26.11 4.17 -21.90
N LEU A 58 -25.95 4.64 -20.66
CA LEU A 58 -27.03 5.20 -19.84
C LEU A 58 -27.37 6.62 -20.29
N ASP A 59 -28.58 6.80 -20.84
CA ASP A 59 -29.13 8.10 -21.24
C ASP A 59 -30.08 8.60 -20.15
N GLY A 60 -29.51 9.26 -19.15
CA GLY A 60 -30.21 9.82 -18.01
C GLY A 60 -30.19 8.95 -16.75
N ILE A 61 -31.03 9.30 -15.80
CA ILE A 61 -31.21 8.60 -14.52
C ILE A 61 -32.30 7.55 -14.70
N ILE A 62 -32.00 6.32 -14.32
CA ILE A 62 -32.87 5.16 -14.48
C ILE A 62 -33.19 4.60 -13.10
N ASP A 63 -34.47 4.65 -12.71
CA ASP A 63 -34.96 3.92 -11.54
C ASP A 63 -35.16 2.46 -11.95
N VAL A 64 -34.33 1.59 -11.41
CA VAL A 64 -34.35 0.15 -11.71
C VAL A 64 -35.42 -0.60 -10.90
N GLY A 65 -36.02 0.05 -9.86
CA GLY A 65 -36.97 -0.56 -8.96
C GLY A 65 -36.38 -1.85 -8.34
N THR A 66 -37.11 -2.97 -8.49
CA THR A 66 -36.70 -4.29 -7.99
C THR A 66 -35.91 -5.13 -9.00
N THR A 67 -35.54 -4.55 -10.17
CA THR A 67 -34.89 -5.30 -11.24
C THR A 67 -33.37 -5.24 -11.12
N SER A 68 -32.75 -6.33 -10.72
CA SER A 68 -31.29 -6.49 -10.70
C SER A 68 -30.72 -6.61 -12.11
N ILE A 69 -29.48 -6.15 -12.27
CA ILE A 69 -28.69 -6.36 -13.49
C ILE A 69 -27.84 -7.61 -13.28
N GLU A 70 -28.21 -8.70 -13.95
CA GLU A 70 -27.52 -10.00 -13.85
C GLU A 70 -26.34 -10.05 -14.83
N ILE A 71 -25.12 -9.95 -14.29
CA ILE A 71 -23.90 -9.95 -15.10
C ILE A 71 -23.57 -11.39 -15.54
N PRO A 72 -23.50 -11.67 -16.84
CA PRO A 72 -23.19 -13.00 -17.35
C PRO A 72 -21.70 -13.34 -17.21
N ALA A 73 -21.37 -14.63 -17.32
CA ALA A 73 -19.99 -15.12 -17.34
C ALA A 73 -19.13 -14.55 -18.48
N SER A 74 -19.76 -14.02 -19.52
CA SER A 74 -19.09 -13.33 -20.62
C SER A 74 -18.71 -11.86 -20.30
N GLY A 75 -19.29 -11.27 -19.25
CA GLY A 75 -19.00 -9.92 -18.80
C GLY A 75 -20.00 -8.87 -19.24
N ILE A 76 -19.73 -7.60 -18.87
CA ILE A 76 -20.57 -6.43 -19.15
C ILE A 76 -19.74 -5.16 -19.30
N TYR A 77 -20.21 -4.25 -20.18
CA TYR A 77 -19.73 -2.88 -20.24
C TYR A 77 -20.92 -1.90 -20.14
N ILE A 78 -20.89 -1.04 -19.10
CA ILE A 78 -21.86 0.05 -18.91
C ILE A 78 -21.13 1.37 -18.86
N SER A 79 -21.62 2.35 -19.61
CA SER A 79 -21.10 3.73 -19.59
C SER A 79 -22.22 4.75 -19.49
N GLY A 80 -21.88 6.00 -19.19
CA GLY A 80 -22.81 7.12 -19.17
C GLY A 80 -22.14 8.40 -19.65
N TYR A 81 -22.89 9.51 -19.73
CA TYR A 81 -22.33 10.82 -20.07
C TYR A 81 -21.37 11.33 -18.99
N ASN A 82 -21.81 11.32 -17.76
CA ASN A 82 -21.04 11.62 -16.57
C ASN A 82 -21.83 11.21 -15.32
N PHE A 83 -21.16 11.24 -14.15
CA PHE A 83 -21.69 10.85 -12.86
C PHE A 83 -22.69 11.86 -12.23
N ASP A 84 -23.09 12.92 -12.92
CA ASP A 84 -24.11 13.88 -12.45
C ASP A 84 -25.45 13.68 -13.14
N ILE A 85 -25.45 13.15 -14.37
CA ILE A 85 -26.64 13.09 -15.21
C ILE A 85 -26.99 11.68 -15.71
N SER A 86 -26.08 10.73 -15.62
CA SER A 86 -26.33 9.32 -15.94
C SER A 86 -26.22 8.49 -14.68
N GLY A 87 -27.20 7.67 -14.35
CA GLY A 87 -27.16 6.88 -13.14
C GLY A 87 -28.21 5.79 -13.04
N LEU A 88 -27.98 4.89 -12.09
CA LEU A 88 -28.88 3.80 -11.70
C LEU A 88 -29.30 4.01 -10.25
N THR A 89 -30.62 4.04 -10.00
CA THR A 89 -31.17 4.31 -8.67
C THR A 89 -32.13 3.21 -8.25
N SER A 90 -32.17 2.91 -6.94
CA SER A 90 -33.19 2.08 -6.31
C SER A 90 -33.35 2.45 -4.83
N THR A 91 -34.60 2.50 -4.37
CA THR A 91 -34.96 2.67 -2.96
C THR A 91 -35.50 1.39 -2.34
N GLU A 92 -35.47 0.29 -3.07
CA GLU A 92 -36.03 -0.99 -2.64
C GLU A 92 -35.19 -1.64 -1.56
N ASP A 93 -35.84 -2.24 -0.58
CA ASP A 93 -35.20 -2.94 0.53
C ASP A 93 -34.74 -4.35 0.11
N ASN A 94 -33.61 -4.83 0.69
CA ASN A 94 -33.03 -6.14 0.42
C ASN A 94 -32.76 -6.38 -1.09
N PHE A 95 -32.30 -5.35 -1.76
CA PHE A 95 -32.06 -5.33 -3.19
C PHE A 95 -30.56 -5.33 -3.53
N ASP A 96 -30.17 -6.06 -4.56
CA ASP A 96 -28.84 -6.05 -5.13
C ASP A 96 -28.88 -5.50 -6.55
N LEU A 97 -28.18 -4.39 -6.83
CA LEU A 97 -28.20 -3.77 -8.15
C LEU A 97 -27.49 -4.64 -9.21
N PHE A 98 -26.25 -5.03 -8.92
CA PHE A 98 -25.48 -5.94 -9.78
C PHE A 98 -25.31 -7.29 -9.11
N THR A 99 -25.72 -8.34 -9.82
CA THR A 99 -25.63 -9.73 -9.38
C THR A 99 -24.91 -10.59 -10.42
N SER A 100 -24.35 -11.71 -9.99
CA SER A 100 -23.81 -12.71 -10.92
C SER A 100 -24.88 -13.72 -11.29
N VAL A 101 -24.93 -14.15 -12.54
CA VAL A 101 -25.69 -15.33 -12.95
C VAL A 101 -25.15 -16.61 -12.28
N GLY A 102 -25.92 -17.69 -12.25
CA GLY A 102 -25.44 -18.97 -11.76
C GLY A 102 -24.19 -19.43 -12.52
N GLY A 103 -23.04 -19.46 -11.86
CA GLY A 103 -21.75 -19.76 -12.47
C GLY A 103 -20.76 -18.59 -12.46
N GLY A 104 -21.19 -17.42 -11.98
CA GLY A 104 -20.37 -16.24 -11.81
C GLY A 104 -20.43 -15.25 -12.97
N SER A 105 -19.86 -14.07 -12.77
CA SER A 105 -19.78 -12.97 -13.73
C SER A 105 -18.41 -12.94 -14.42
N GLY A 106 -18.40 -12.46 -15.68
CA GLY A 106 -17.19 -12.20 -16.44
C GLY A 106 -16.55 -10.84 -16.11
N ASN A 107 -15.78 -10.33 -17.07
CA ASN A 107 -15.15 -8.99 -16.94
C ASN A 107 -16.20 -7.89 -16.84
N ILE A 108 -15.92 -6.91 -15.98
CA ILE A 108 -16.79 -5.76 -15.75
C ILE A 108 -16.02 -4.48 -16.09
N LEU A 109 -16.65 -3.62 -16.88
CA LEU A 109 -16.19 -2.27 -17.15
C LEU A 109 -17.34 -1.29 -16.93
N PHE A 110 -17.18 -0.38 -15.95
CA PHE A 110 -18.13 0.68 -15.62
C PHE A 110 -17.48 2.03 -15.77
N GLU A 111 -18.15 2.96 -16.46
CA GLU A 111 -17.59 4.29 -16.74
C GLU A 111 -18.63 5.42 -16.69
N ASN A 112 -18.30 6.51 -15.99
CA ASN A 112 -18.96 7.80 -16.08
C ASN A 112 -20.46 7.81 -15.71
N PHE A 113 -20.87 7.15 -14.64
CA PHE A 113 -22.24 7.22 -14.13
C PHE A 113 -22.27 7.21 -12.59
N PHE A 114 -23.44 7.31 -11.98
CA PHE A 114 -23.58 7.13 -10.53
C PHE A 114 -24.52 5.97 -10.19
N CYS A 115 -24.37 5.47 -8.96
CA CYS A 115 -25.31 4.56 -8.32
C CYS A 115 -25.86 5.22 -7.05
N ASP A 116 -27.18 5.13 -6.84
CA ASP A 116 -27.86 5.53 -5.61
C ASP A 116 -28.81 4.38 -5.19
N VAL A 117 -28.31 3.49 -4.30
CA VAL A 117 -29.02 2.30 -3.83
C VAL A 117 -29.20 2.44 -2.32
N SER A 118 -30.34 3.02 -1.93
CA SER A 118 -30.56 3.50 -0.56
C SER A 118 -31.56 2.71 0.28
N GLY A 119 -32.17 1.65 -0.28
CA GLY A 119 -33.06 0.76 0.45
C GLY A 119 -32.38 0.02 1.61
N ALA A 120 -33.09 -0.36 2.64
CA ALA A 120 -32.54 -1.07 3.79
C ALA A 120 -31.97 -2.44 3.37
N ASN A 121 -30.76 -2.78 3.84
CA ASN A 121 -30.01 -3.99 3.49
C ASN A 121 -29.74 -4.16 1.97
N SER A 122 -29.78 -3.07 1.19
CA SER A 122 -29.53 -3.13 -0.24
C SER A 122 -28.07 -2.88 -0.57
N ARG A 123 -27.61 -3.42 -1.69
CA ARG A 123 -26.21 -3.39 -2.10
C ARG A 123 -26.07 -3.01 -3.57
N VAL A 124 -24.97 -2.35 -3.90
CA VAL A 124 -24.59 -2.12 -5.29
C VAL A 124 -24.10 -3.42 -5.93
N TYR A 125 -23.20 -4.14 -5.25
CA TYR A 125 -22.58 -5.36 -5.74
C TYR A 125 -22.93 -6.58 -4.89
N ASN A 126 -23.32 -7.67 -5.54
CA ASN A 126 -23.37 -9.02 -5.01
C ASN A 126 -22.88 -9.95 -6.10
N ILE A 127 -21.57 -9.89 -6.36
CA ILE A 127 -20.97 -10.52 -7.55
C ILE A 127 -19.81 -11.43 -7.19
N VAL A 128 -19.68 -12.51 -7.95
CA VAL A 128 -18.58 -13.48 -7.88
C VAL A 128 -18.02 -13.73 -9.26
N GLY A 129 -16.70 -13.74 -9.42
CA GLY A 129 -16.02 -14.05 -10.68
C GLY A 129 -16.27 -15.50 -11.13
N ALA A 130 -16.49 -15.72 -12.42
CA ALA A 130 -16.85 -17.05 -12.96
C ALA A 130 -15.70 -18.05 -12.87
N SER A 131 -14.46 -17.61 -12.98
CA SER A 131 -13.26 -18.47 -12.98
C SER A 131 -12.12 -17.96 -12.13
N GLY A 132 -12.24 -16.73 -11.58
CA GLY A 132 -11.13 -16.05 -10.87
C GLY A 132 -10.05 -15.48 -11.79
N PHE A 133 -10.31 -15.39 -13.10
CA PHE A 133 -9.45 -14.73 -14.08
C PHE A 133 -10.02 -13.43 -14.63
N GLU A 134 -11.20 -13.07 -14.21
CA GLU A 134 -11.93 -11.86 -14.60
C GLU A 134 -11.33 -10.63 -13.94
N ALA A 135 -11.54 -9.50 -14.58
CA ALA A 135 -11.19 -8.18 -14.06
C ALA A 135 -12.45 -7.33 -13.87
N ILE A 136 -12.41 -6.49 -12.83
CA ILE A 136 -13.39 -5.41 -12.64
C ILE A 136 -12.67 -4.08 -12.75
N GLU A 137 -13.15 -3.21 -13.64
CA GLU A 137 -12.65 -1.85 -13.82
C GLU A 137 -13.80 -0.87 -13.66
N VAL A 138 -13.59 0.10 -12.77
CA VAL A 138 -14.57 1.13 -12.40
C VAL A 138 -13.93 2.49 -12.56
N ASN A 139 -14.39 3.25 -13.56
CA ASN A 139 -13.85 4.55 -13.90
C ASN A 139 -14.89 5.65 -13.71
N ARG A 140 -14.62 6.63 -12.84
CA ARG A 140 -15.47 7.79 -12.62
C ARG A 140 -16.91 7.40 -12.27
N ILE A 141 -17.06 6.56 -11.28
CA ILE A 141 -18.35 6.18 -10.72
C ILE A 141 -18.55 6.90 -9.37
N ASN A 142 -19.70 7.53 -9.18
CA ASN A 142 -20.12 8.03 -7.88
C ASN A 142 -21.14 7.09 -7.25
N TYR A 143 -20.93 6.79 -5.98
CA TYR A 143 -21.87 6.05 -5.14
C TYR A 143 -22.50 7.02 -4.16
N ASN A 144 -23.76 7.37 -4.41
CA ASN A 144 -24.50 8.38 -3.65
C ASN A 144 -25.49 7.69 -2.70
N ASN A 145 -25.42 8.00 -1.41
CA ASN A 145 -26.34 7.50 -0.38
C ASN A 145 -26.55 5.99 -0.36
N CYS A 146 -25.62 5.21 -0.90
CA CYS A 146 -25.74 3.76 -0.92
C CYS A 146 -25.73 3.19 0.49
N THR A 147 -26.65 2.27 0.79
CA THR A 147 -26.68 1.56 2.08
C THR A 147 -25.47 0.65 2.23
N SER A 148 -25.02 0.03 1.15
CA SER A 148 -23.79 -0.74 1.08
C SER A 148 -23.30 -0.81 -0.36
N LEU A 149 -21.97 -0.84 -0.59
CA LEU A 149 -21.46 -1.28 -1.89
C LEU A 149 -21.51 -2.80 -2.04
N GLY A 150 -21.63 -3.55 -0.94
CA GLY A 150 -21.79 -4.99 -0.98
C GLY A 150 -20.49 -5.76 -1.17
N VAL A 151 -20.54 -6.83 -1.95
CA VAL A 151 -19.49 -7.85 -2.03
C VAL A 151 -19.03 -8.05 -3.47
N ILE A 152 -17.70 -8.08 -3.64
CA ILE A 152 -17.03 -8.54 -4.86
C ILE A 152 -16.14 -9.73 -4.46
N ASP A 153 -16.39 -10.90 -5.05
CA ASP A 153 -15.75 -12.14 -4.68
C ASP A 153 -14.96 -12.77 -5.84
N THR A 154 -13.75 -13.18 -5.57
CA THR A 154 -12.91 -14.04 -6.45
C THR A 154 -12.74 -13.50 -7.87
N TYR A 155 -12.21 -12.30 -7.99
CA TYR A 155 -11.73 -11.75 -9.25
C TYR A 155 -10.21 -11.85 -9.35
N ARG A 156 -9.66 -11.85 -10.56
CA ARG A 156 -8.22 -11.77 -10.76
C ARG A 156 -7.68 -10.44 -10.27
N GLN A 157 -8.34 -9.34 -10.66
CA GLN A 157 -7.91 -7.98 -10.30
C GLN A 157 -9.08 -6.99 -10.30
N GLY A 158 -8.95 -5.94 -9.49
CA GLY A 158 -9.83 -4.77 -9.50
C GLY A 158 -9.06 -3.49 -9.77
N LEU A 159 -9.71 -2.53 -10.41
CA LEU A 159 -9.20 -1.18 -10.62
C LEU A 159 -10.34 -0.19 -10.43
N GLU A 160 -10.19 0.73 -9.48
CA GLU A 160 -11.04 1.92 -9.34
C GLU A 160 -10.24 3.18 -9.67
N THR A 161 -10.78 4.04 -10.55
CA THR A 161 -10.15 5.30 -10.92
C THR A 161 -11.18 6.44 -10.89
N GLY A 162 -10.90 7.52 -10.15
CA GLY A 162 -11.77 8.69 -10.09
C GLY A 162 -13.13 8.41 -9.47
N THR A 163 -13.23 7.47 -8.52
CA THR A 163 -14.49 7.11 -7.87
C THR A 163 -14.84 8.07 -6.74
N GLY A 164 -16.15 8.21 -6.47
CA GLY A 164 -16.67 8.99 -5.34
C GLY A 164 -17.62 8.17 -4.48
N ARG A 165 -17.57 8.37 -3.15
CA ARG A 165 -18.53 7.78 -2.19
C ARG A 165 -19.07 8.88 -1.31
N PHE A 166 -20.37 9.14 -1.41
CA PHE A 166 -21.01 10.30 -0.80
C PHE A 166 -22.25 9.88 0.00
N GLY A 167 -22.17 10.03 1.32
CA GLY A 167 -23.26 9.65 2.23
C GLY A 167 -23.47 8.15 2.35
N GLY A 168 -24.43 7.74 3.18
CA GLY A 168 -24.75 6.34 3.41
C GLY A 168 -23.66 5.54 4.10
N THR A 169 -23.65 4.23 3.86
CA THR A 169 -22.63 3.28 4.36
C THR A 169 -22.00 2.48 3.22
N PRO A 170 -21.41 3.14 2.22
CA PRO A 170 -20.89 2.46 1.02
C PRO A 170 -19.59 1.70 1.30
N GLN A 171 -19.63 0.77 2.25
CA GLN A 171 -18.58 -0.20 2.48
C GLN A 171 -18.53 -1.19 1.32
N LEU A 172 -17.34 -1.41 0.77
CA LEU A 172 -17.08 -2.48 -0.17
C LEU A 172 -16.33 -3.63 0.54
N GLU A 173 -16.91 -4.80 0.47
CA GLU A 173 -16.29 -6.02 0.98
C GLU A 173 -15.66 -6.82 -0.15
N LEU A 174 -14.37 -7.13 -0.01
CA LEU A 174 -13.64 -8.01 -0.93
C LEU A 174 -13.53 -9.39 -0.32
N GLN A 175 -13.91 -10.41 -1.08
CA GLN A 175 -13.90 -11.81 -0.67
C GLN A 175 -13.09 -12.68 -1.64
N GLY A 176 -12.78 -13.91 -1.22
CA GLY A 176 -12.18 -14.95 -2.05
C GLY A 176 -10.73 -14.68 -2.45
N THR A 177 -10.35 -15.19 -3.62
CA THR A 177 -8.96 -15.18 -4.09
C THR A 177 -8.72 -14.14 -5.18
N TRP A 178 -7.74 -13.27 -4.97
CA TRP A 178 -7.34 -12.20 -5.88
C TRP A 178 -5.89 -12.41 -6.36
N VAL A 179 -5.72 -12.88 -7.58
CA VAL A 179 -4.38 -13.20 -8.12
C VAL A 179 -3.61 -11.93 -8.46
N GLY A 180 -4.27 -10.90 -9.00
CA GLY A 180 -3.66 -9.67 -9.50
C GLY A 180 -3.80 -8.44 -8.59
N GLY A 181 -4.47 -8.55 -7.44
CA GLY A 181 -4.66 -7.45 -6.49
C GLY A 181 -5.79 -6.48 -6.83
N TYR A 182 -5.99 -5.49 -5.96
CA TYR A 182 -6.99 -4.42 -6.10
C TYR A 182 -6.31 -3.05 -6.08
N PHE A 183 -6.57 -2.23 -7.08
CA PHE A 183 -5.90 -0.95 -7.27
C PHE A 183 -6.91 0.19 -7.23
N ILE A 184 -6.63 1.21 -6.43
CA ILE A 184 -7.41 2.44 -6.38
C ILE A 184 -6.50 3.60 -6.74
N ASP A 185 -6.90 4.35 -7.75
CA ASP A 185 -6.21 5.56 -8.19
C ASP A 185 -7.21 6.71 -8.25
N THR A 186 -7.11 7.61 -7.31
CA THR A 186 -7.99 8.76 -7.12
C THR A 186 -9.40 8.38 -6.62
N SER A 187 -9.66 8.62 -5.35
CA SER A 187 -10.99 8.45 -4.76
C SER A 187 -11.32 9.62 -3.84
N ILE A 188 -12.59 10.02 -3.83
CA ILE A 188 -13.14 11.02 -2.91
C ILE A 188 -14.20 10.34 -2.05
N VAL A 189 -14.07 10.45 -0.74
CA VAL A 189 -15.02 9.85 0.22
C VAL A 189 -15.45 10.89 1.22
N ARG A 190 -16.76 11.10 1.35
CA ARG A 190 -17.34 12.09 2.29
C ARG A 190 -18.68 11.65 2.82
N GLY A 191 -18.90 11.90 4.11
CA GLY A 191 -20.21 11.73 4.71
C GLY A 191 -20.64 10.28 4.92
N LEU A 192 -19.71 9.34 4.99
CA LEU A 192 -20.01 7.97 5.39
C LEU A 192 -20.53 7.96 6.82
N THR A 193 -21.59 7.19 7.08
CA THR A 193 -22.26 7.18 8.38
C THR A 193 -21.86 6.00 9.25
N ASP A 194 -21.39 4.89 8.67
CA ASP A 194 -21.00 3.67 9.38
C ASP A 194 -20.11 2.78 8.51
N GLY A 195 -19.52 1.72 9.09
CA GLY A 195 -18.71 0.71 8.41
C GLY A 195 -17.28 1.14 8.11
N ASN A 196 -16.71 0.55 7.09
CA ASN A 196 -15.37 0.84 6.60
C ASN A 196 -15.42 1.26 5.12
N TYR A 197 -14.41 1.97 4.65
CA TYR A 197 -14.27 2.24 3.22
C TYR A 197 -14.05 0.92 2.46
N PHE A 198 -13.15 0.06 2.97
CA PHE A 198 -13.00 -1.33 2.54
C PHE A 198 -12.95 -2.30 3.71
N LEU A 199 -13.58 -3.44 3.54
CA LEU A 199 -13.50 -4.62 4.39
C LEU A 199 -12.92 -5.79 3.60
N PHE A 200 -11.92 -6.47 4.15
CA PHE A 200 -11.37 -7.70 3.62
C PHE A 200 -11.82 -8.85 4.50
N SER A 201 -12.68 -9.71 3.99
CA SER A 201 -13.18 -10.86 4.77
C SER A 201 -12.07 -11.79 5.22
N ALA A 202 -12.28 -12.53 6.28
CA ALA A 202 -11.27 -13.42 6.87
C ALA A 202 -10.70 -14.49 5.90
N GLY A 203 -11.49 -14.90 4.89
CA GLY A 203 -11.03 -15.84 3.85
C GLY A 203 -10.40 -15.21 2.62
N THR A 204 -10.38 -13.88 2.54
CA THR A 204 -9.86 -13.17 1.37
C THR A 204 -8.35 -13.33 1.28
N ARG A 205 -7.84 -13.56 0.06
CA ARG A 205 -6.42 -13.74 -0.19
C ARG A 205 -5.95 -13.01 -1.44
N PHE A 206 -4.97 -12.11 -1.26
CA PHE A 206 -4.29 -11.41 -2.35
C PHE A 206 -2.90 -12.02 -2.56
N PHE A 207 -2.58 -12.40 -3.80
CA PHE A 207 -1.28 -12.97 -4.15
C PHE A 207 -0.33 -11.94 -4.76
N MET A 208 -0.85 -10.85 -5.30
CA MET A 208 -0.07 -9.74 -5.84
C MET A 208 -0.39 -8.43 -5.14
N ASN A 209 0.35 -7.40 -5.47
CA ASN A 209 0.24 -6.10 -4.82
C ASN A 209 -1.16 -5.50 -4.97
N SER A 210 -1.77 -5.14 -3.85
CA SER A 210 -2.92 -4.24 -3.79
C SER A 210 -2.43 -2.84 -3.44
N ARG A 211 -2.90 -1.83 -4.16
CA ARG A 211 -2.41 -0.47 -4.00
C ARG A 211 -3.53 0.54 -3.94
N PHE A 212 -3.50 1.32 -2.90
CA PHE A 212 -4.29 2.53 -2.71
C PHE A 212 -3.35 3.71 -2.94
N ARG A 213 -3.55 4.41 -4.05
CA ARG A 213 -2.62 5.42 -4.52
C ARG A 213 -3.31 6.76 -4.73
N SER A 214 -2.54 7.80 -4.41
CA SER A 214 -2.59 9.22 -4.74
C SER A 214 -3.95 9.94 -4.93
N ASN A 215 -4.04 11.16 -4.45
CA ASN A 215 -5.20 12.04 -4.53
C ASN A 215 -6.49 11.49 -3.88
N GLN A 216 -6.34 10.54 -2.96
CA GLN A 216 -7.48 10.11 -2.16
C GLN A 216 -7.74 11.17 -1.10
N ASN A 217 -8.91 11.79 -1.18
CA ASN A 217 -9.39 12.70 -0.15
C ASN A 217 -10.54 12.00 0.57
N ILE A 218 -10.20 11.32 1.66
CA ILE A 218 -11.10 10.49 2.43
C ILE A 218 -11.37 11.20 3.75
N ASP A 219 -12.62 11.66 3.94
CA ASP A 219 -13.08 12.23 5.20
C ASP A 219 -14.12 11.31 5.84
N LEU A 220 -13.70 10.68 6.92
CA LEU A 220 -14.46 9.69 7.67
C LEU A 220 -15.21 10.32 8.82
N ASN A 221 -16.41 9.84 9.13
CA ASN A 221 -17.10 10.17 10.36
C ASN A 221 -16.54 9.41 11.56
N ALA A 222 -16.98 9.76 12.77
CA ALA A 222 -16.39 9.27 14.02
C ALA A 222 -16.36 7.73 14.19
N SER A 223 -17.29 7.00 13.57
CA SER A 223 -17.42 5.54 13.68
C SER A 223 -16.94 4.78 12.45
N VAL A 224 -16.44 5.48 11.43
CA VAL A 224 -16.08 4.86 10.13
C VAL A 224 -14.59 4.58 10.08
N GLY A 225 -14.20 3.37 9.68
CA GLY A 225 -12.82 3.00 9.39
C GLY A 225 -12.45 3.23 7.92
N PHE A 226 -11.14 3.28 7.65
CA PHE A 226 -10.60 3.33 6.29
C PHE A 226 -10.48 1.92 5.72
N LEU A 227 -9.61 1.11 6.28
CA LEU A 227 -9.39 -0.27 5.86
C LEU A 227 -9.54 -1.21 7.05
N ASP A 228 -10.25 -2.31 6.88
CA ASP A 228 -10.28 -3.41 7.86
C ASP A 228 -9.79 -4.69 7.18
N PHE A 229 -8.67 -5.23 7.65
CA PHE A 229 -8.00 -6.39 7.08
C PHE A 229 -7.25 -7.21 8.13
N LEU A 230 -6.89 -8.43 7.76
CA LEU A 230 -6.01 -9.31 8.52
C LEU A 230 -4.71 -9.55 7.74
N ASP A 231 -3.60 -9.85 8.43
CA ASP A 231 -2.34 -10.24 7.79
C ASP A 231 -2.51 -11.38 6.79
N SER A 232 -3.32 -12.36 7.17
CA SER A 232 -3.62 -13.51 6.33
C SER A 232 -4.30 -13.16 5.00
N ASN A 233 -4.83 -11.94 4.84
CA ASN A 233 -5.40 -11.50 3.58
C ASN A 233 -4.32 -11.32 2.49
N PHE A 234 -3.06 -11.13 2.87
CA PHE A 234 -1.97 -10.87 1.92
C PHE A 234 -0.96 -12.01 1.94
N ALA A 235 -0.68 -12.59 0.78
CA ALA A 235 0.26 -13.71 0.65
C ALA A 235 1.71 -13.28 0.87
N ASN A 236 2.01 -12.02 0.54
CA ASN A 236 3.29 -11.38 0.78
C ASN A 236 3.03 -10.07 1.56
N PRO A 237 3.69 -9.83 2.68
CA PRO A 237 3.50 -8.65 3.51
C PRO A 237 3.65 -7.30 2.79
N SER A 238 4.53 -7.21 1.80
CA SER A 238 4.72 -5.99 1.01
C SER A 238 3.62 -5.73 -0.04
N THR A 239 2.56 -6.51 -0.05
CA THR A 239 1.52 -6.43 -1.10
C THR A 239 0.46 -5.37 -0.86
N LEU A 240 0.34 -4.80 0.34
CA LEU A 240 -0.55 -3.67 0.61
C LEU A 240 0.24 -2.36 0.58
N GLN A 241 0.00 -1.55 -0.43
CA GLN A 241 0.64 -0.24 -0.60
C GLN A 241 -0.36 0.89 -0.37
N LEU A 242 -0.04 1.81 0.56
CA LEU A 242 -0.78 3.06 0.78
C LEU A 242 0.16 4.22 0.44
N VAL A 243 -0.15 4.96 -0.63
CA VAL A 243 0.76 5.99 -1.15
C VAL A 243 -0.01 7.26 -1.45
N ASP A 244 0.45 8.39 -0.91
CA ASP A 244 -0.14 9.72 -1.09
C ASP A 244 -1.64 9.78 -0.67
N CYS A 245 -2.07 8.99 0.30
CA CYS A 245 -3.43 9.00 0.81
C CYS A 245 -3.63 10.17 1.79
N LEU A 246 -4.72 10.91 1.62
CA LEU A 246 -5.18 11.92 2.56
C LEU A 246 -6.42 11.39 3.28
N VAL A 247 -6.28 11.01 4.54
CA VAL A 247 -7.37 10.44 5.34
C VAL A 247 -7.60 11.31 6.57
N SER A 248 -8.77 11.89 6.67
CA SER A 248 -9.19 12.68 7.84
C SER A 248 -10.36 12.01 8.55
N ARG A 249 -10.55 12.35 9.80
CA ARG A 249 -11.76 12.04 10.57
C ARG A 249 -12.41 13.35 10.99
N ASN A 250 -13.61 13.62 10.49
CA ASN A 250 -14.30 14.90 10.70
C ASN A 250 -13.39 16.11 10.38
N GLY A 251 -12.67 16.05 9.27
CA GLY A 251 -11.73 17.09 8.83
C GLY A 251 -10.42 17.17 9.59
N VAL A 252 -10.15 16.28 10.55
CA VAL A 252 -8.90 16.23 11.33
C VAL A 252 -7.99 15.12 10.81
N PHE A 253 -6.77 15.47 10.48
CA PHE A 253 -5.73 14.50 10.09
C PHE A 253 -4.94 14.09 11.33
N ASP A 254 -5.16 12.86 11.82
CA ASP A 254 -4.49 12.32 12.99
C ASP A 254 -3.93 10.92 12.73
N ALA A 255 -2.65 10.83 12.44
CA ALA A 255 -1.98 9.55 12.21
C ALA A 255 -1.91 8.66 13.47
N SER A 256 -2.19 9.20 14.65
CA SER A 256 -2.25 8.42 15.89
C SER A 256 -3.60 7.75 16.15
N ASP A 257 -4.62 8.06 15.34
CA ASP A 257 -5.94 7.43 15.43
C ASP A 257 -5.90 5.99 14.91
N THR A 258 -5.66 5.05 15.80
CA THR A 258 -5.59 3.60 15.49
C THR A 258 -6.92 3.01 15.03
N THR A 259 -8.04 3.75 15.13
CA THR A 259 -9.34 3.27 14.67
C THR A 259 -9.57 3.48 13.16
N ILE A 260 -8.74 4.31 12.51
CA ILE A 260 -8.77 4.48 11.04
C ILE A 260 -8.33 3.21 10.33
N ILE A 261 -7.23 2.60 10.80
CA ILE A 261 -6.75 1.28 10.35
C ILE A 261 -6.44 0.45 11.61
N PRO A 262 -7.40 -0.34 12.10
CA PRO A 262 -7.28 -0.96 13.42
C PRO A 262 -6.17 -2.01 13.56
N ASN A 263 -5.69 -2.57 12.47
CA ASN A 263 -4.68 -3.63 12.45
C ASN A 263 -3.30 -3.16 12.00
N THR A 264 -2.91 -1.91 12.33
CA THR A 264 -1.62 -1.32 11.92
C THR A 264 -0.36 -1.98 12.51
N ASN A 265 -0.50 -2.81 13.53
CA ASN A 265 0.64 -3.52 14.15
C ASN A 265 1.16 -4.71 13.34
N GLN A 266 0.77 -4.81 12.12
CA GLN A 266 1.05 -5.91 11.24
C GLN A 266 2.40 -5.70 10.56
N GLY A 267 3.46 -5.74 11.35
CA GLY A 267 4.87 -5.49 11.06
C GLY A 267 5.28 -5.35 9.60
N ASN A 268 4.88 -6.27 8.75
CA ASN A 268 5.32 -6.29 7.37
C ASN A 268 4.34 -5.63 6.37
N LEU A 269 3.03 -5.52 6.68
CA LEU A 269 2.05 -4.98 5.74
C LEU A 269 2.23 -3.49 5.50
N SER A 270 2.71 -2.76 6.50
CA SER A 270 2.96 -1.34 6.42
C SER A 270 4.23 -0.95 5.65
N SER A 271 5.03 -1.90 5.18
CA SER A 271 6.35 -1.64 4.58
C SER A 271 6.35 -0.73 3.33
N ALA A 272 5.19 -0.47 2.75
CA ALA A 272 5.05 0.36 1.56
C ALA A 272 4.02 1.49 1.74
N TRP A 273 3.86 2.00 2.96
CA TRP A 273 2.97 3.13 3.25
C TRP A 273 3.76 4.43 3.26
N ARG A 274 3.55 5.29 2.24
CA ARG A 274 4.42 6.45 2.01
C ARG A 274 3.63 7.71 1.67
N ASN A 275 4.13 8.86 2.13
CA ASN A 275 3.59 10.19 1.86
C ASN A 275 2.13 10.35 2.26
N ASN A 276 1.64 9.60 3.23
CA ASN A 276 0.27 9.67 3.68
C ASN A 276 0.09 10.79 4.72
N VAL A 277 -1.13 11.33 4.80
CA VAL A 277 -1.53 12.30 5.82
C VAL A 277 -2.77 11.76 6.53
N GLY A 278 -2.75 11.73 7.87
CA GLY A 278 -3.82 11.22 8.71
C GLY A 278 -3.83 9.71 8.92
N ILE A 279 -2.90 9.01 8.32
CA ILE A 279 -2.55 7.61 8.61
C ILE A 279 -1.03 7.48 8.69
N ASN A 280 -0.55 6.44 9.36
CA ASN A 280 0.88 6.22 9.51
C ASN A 280 1.59 6.07 8.16
N ASN A 281 2.77 6.66 8.07
CA ASN A 281 3.75 6.32 7.05
C ASN A 281 4.71 5.30 7.63
N THR A 282 5.08 4.34 6.83
CA THR A 282 6.11 3.40 7.23
C THR A 282 7.46 4.02 6.98
N PHE A 283 8.15 4.29 8.02
CA PHE A 283 9.57 4.54 8.00
C PHE A 283 10.26 3.20 8.26
N VAL A 284 10.79 2.57 7.22
CA VAL A 284 11.57 1.34 7.40
C VAL A 284 12.98 1.75 7.81
N GLY A 285 13.31 1.49 9.04
CA GLY A 285 14.59 1.88 9.58
C GLY A 285 14.67 1.72 11.07
N GLY A 286 15.71 2.27 11.65
CA GLY A 286 15.89 2.20 13.10
C GLY A 286 17.03 3.08 13.56
N LYS A 287 16.95 3.43 14.84
CA LYS A 287 18.00 4.18 15.53
C LYS A 287 18.29 3.50 16.86
N ILE A 288 19.58 3.35 17.15
CA ILE A 288 20.08 3.01 18.49
C ILE A 288 21.06 4.07 18.95
N THR A 289 20.97 4.43 20.22
CA THR A 289 21.83 5.43 20.86
C THR A 289 22.48 4.83 22.09
N LEU A 290 23.78 5.05 22.27
CA LEU A 290 24.50 4.60 23.44
C LEU A 290 24.03 5.39 24.67
N THR A 291 23.59 4.70 25.71
CA THR A 291 23.09 5.28 26.97
C THR A 291 23.93 4.97 28.16
N THR A 292 24.80 3.96 28.08
CA THR A 292 25.77 3.62 29.14
C THR A 292 27.10 3.23 28.54
N GLU A 293 28.13 3.95 28.91
CA GLU A 293 29.50 3.70 28.50
C GLU A 293 30.08 2.49 29.22
N THR A 294 30.83 1.69 28.50
CA THR A 294 31.56 0.55 29.05
C THR A 294 32.91 0.44 28.35
N ILE A 295 33.94 0.19 29.12
CA ILE A 295 35.29 0.00 28.59
C ILE A 295 35.36 -1.28 27.75
N ASN A 296 35.76 -1.14 26.49
CA ASN A 296 36.14 -2.25 25.66
C ASN A 296 37.55 -2.73 25.99
N SER A 297 37.66 -3.91 26.56
CA SER A 297 38.94 -4.53 26.89
C SER A 297 39.51 -5.24 25.67
N ILE A 298 40.69 -4.84 25.25
CA ILE A 298 41.44 -5.47 24.16
C ILE A 298 42.18 -6.69 24.70
N THR A 299 41.75 -7.88 24.33
CA THR A 299 42.32 -9.16 24.82
C THR A 299 43.02 -9.97 23.73
N GLY A 300 42.85 -9.57 22.47
CA GLY A 300 43.43 -10.25 21.29
C GLY A 300 44.66 -9.55 20.75
N THR A 301 44.86 -9.71 19.43
CA THR A 301 45.95 -9.11 18.69
C THR A 301 45.69 -7.64 18.38
N ILE A 302 46.73 -6.83 18.30
CA ILE A 302 46.63 -5.43 17.87
C ILE A 302 45.96 -5.39 16.49
N GLY A 303 44.91 -4.58 16.37
CA GLY A 303 44.12 -4.43 15.16
C GLY A 303 42.93 -5.41 15.02
N ASP A 304 42.74 -6.30 15.99
CA ASP A 304 41.50 -7.09 16.04
C ASP A 304 40.30 -6.17 16.28
N PHE A 305 39.18 -6.47 15.59
CA PHE A 305 37.93 -5.73 15.74
C PHE A 305 37.05 -6.34 16.83
N TYR A 306 36.54 -5.49 17.69
CA TYR A 306 35.68 -5.84 18.82
C TYR A 306 34.28 -5.27 18.62
N ASP A 307 33.29 -6.02 19.08
CA ASP A 307 31.94 -5.50 19.24
C ASP A 307 31.95 -4.39 20.31
N ILE A 308 31.10 -3.39 20.09
CA ILE A 308 31.04 -2.23 21.00
C ILE A 308 30.43 -2.68 22.34
N ALA A 309 31.17 -2.49 23.42
CA ALA A 309 30.64 -2.64 24.76
C ALA A 309 29.83 -1.39 25.18
N GLY A 310 28.81 -1.61 25.99
CA GLY A 310 27.92 -0.55 26.47
C GLY A 310 26.47 -0.97 26.40
N THR A 311 25.58 -0.10 26.84
CA THR A 311 24.13 -0.30 26.69
C THR A 311 23.60 0.69 25.69
N PHE A 312 22.90 0.18 24.68
CA PHE A 312 22.19 1.01 23.72
C PHE A 312 20.70 1.00 24.02
N THR A 313 20.05 2.10 23.68
CA THR A 313 18.60 2.21 23.70
C THR A 313 18.11 2.41 22.29
N GLU A 314 17.09 1.66 21.95
CA GLU A 314 16.42 1.74 20.67
C GLU A 314 15.44 2.92 20.62
N SER A 315 15.26 3.49 19.44
CA SER A 315 14.19 4.41 19.12
C SER A 315 13.76 4.26 17.68
N SER A 316 12.45 4.35 17.44
CA SER A 316 11.86 4.33 16.10
C SER A 316 12.30 3.12 15.26
N LEU A 317 12.28 1.91 15.85
CA LEU A 317 12.51 0.67 15.10
C LEU A 317 11.25 0.31 14.31
N GLU A 318 11.38 0.24 13.00
CA GLU A 318 10.32 -0.19 12.10
C GLU A 318 10.90 -1.19 11.10
N HIS A 319 10.41 -2.42 11.09
CA HIS A 319 10.99 -3.57 10.39
C HIS A 319 12.43 -3.91 10.79
N PHE A 320 12.83 -3.41 11.91
CA PHE A 320 14.09 -3.74 12.58
C PHE A 320 13.84 -4.14 14.02
N ASP A 321 14.70 -4.96 14.56
CA ASP A 321 14.85 -5.17 15.99
C ASP A 321 16.30 -4.94 16.44
N TYR A 322 16.48 -4.96 17.73
CA TYR A 322 17.75 -4.76 18.41
C TYR A 322 18.12 -6.03 19.19
N PRO A 323 18.66 -7.08 18.51
CA PRO A 323 18.90 -8.38 19.15
C PRO A 323 20.07 -8.38 20.13
N ALA A 324 21.05 -7.49 19.93
CA ALA A 324 22.22 -7.36 20.80
C ALA A 324 22.85 -5.96 20.66
N ASN A 325 23.73 -5.61 21.61
CA ASN A 325 24.41 -4.31 21.65
C ASN A 325 25.06 -3.95 20.29
N GLY A 326 24.74 -2.76 19.80
CA GLY A 326 25.28 -2.22 18.57
C GLY A 326 24.80 -2.91 17.28
N GLN A 327 23.73 -3.73 17.33
CA GLN A 327 23.18 -4.45 16.18
C GLN A 327 21.80 -3.95 15.83
N LEU A 328 21.52 -3.83 14.54
CA LEU A 328 20.19 -3.59 13.99
C LEU A 328 19.90 -4.71 13.00
N ARG A 329 18.89 -5.55 13.29
CA ARG A 329 18.52 -6.70 12.46
C ARG A 329 17.28 -6.38 11.63
N HIS A 330 17.34 -6.70 10.34
CA HIS A 330 16.25 -6.54 9.40
C HIS A 330 15.23 -7.68 9.54
N LEU A 331 13.95 -7.32 9.70
CA LEU A 331 12.85 -8.27 9.87
C LEU A 331 11.96 -8.40 8.62
N GLY A 332 12.18 -7.57 7.60
CA GLY A 332 11.40 -7.58 6.37
C GLY A 332 11.64 -8.84 5.53
N ASP A 333 10.59 -9.33 4.85
CA ASP A 333 10.65 -10.58 4.07
C ASP A 333 11.33 -10.45 2.70
N SER A 334 11.71 -9.23 2.30
CA SER A 334 12.34 -8.98 1.00
C SER A 334 13.62 -8.18 1.16
N PRO A 335 14.66 -8.48 0.35
CA PRO A 335 15.90 -7.71 0.35
C PRO A 335 15.64 -6.26 0.00
N ARG A 336 16.31 -5.34 0.72
CA ARG A 336 16.17 -3.90 0.53
C ARG A 336 17.48 -3.18 0.67
N GLU A 337 17.61 -2.05 -0.05
CA GLU A 337 18.75 -1.16 0.06
C GLU A 337 18.51 -0.14 1.18
N TYR A 338 19.48 -0.04 2.08
CA TYR A 338 19.46 0.88 3.21
C TYR A 338 20.66 1.80 3.19
N LYS A 339 20.46 2.98 3.76
CA LYS A 339 21.52 3.90 4.10
C LYS A 339 21.80 3.84 5.60
N VAL A 340 23.03 3.53 5.96
CA VAL A 340 23.50 3.47 7.35
C VAL A 340 24.25 4.73 7.68
N PHE A 341 23.90 5.36 8.79
CA PHE A 341 24.61 6.49 9.39
C PHE A 341 25.13 6.07 10.76
N GLY A 342 26.39 6.30 11.01
CA GLY A 342 27.00 6.08 12.31
C GLY A 342 27.79 7.29 12.75
N ASN A 343 27.47 7.80 13.94
CA ASN A 343 28.31 8.75 14.65
C ASN A 343 28.88 8.02 15.86
N ALA A 344 30.21 7.92 15.91
CA ALA A 344 30.89 7.30 17.02
C ALA A 344 31.97 8.24 17.59
N VAL A 345 31.98 8.38 18.89
CA VAL A 345 33.02 9.10 19.63
C VAL A 345 33.76 8.08 20.48
N ILE A 346 35.05 7.90 20.18
CA ILE A 346 35.87 6.88 20.85
C ILE A 346 36.92 7.57 21.71
N GLU A 347 36.88 7.36 23.01
CA GLU A 347 37.93 7.73 23.97
C GLU A 347 38.98 6.63 24.03
N CYS A 348 40.24 6.99 23.88
CA CYS A 348 41.41 6.13 24.05
C CYS A 348 42.62 7.00 24.34
N SER A 349 43.77 6.41 24.70
CA SER A 349 44.99 7.16 24.91
C SER A 349 45.42 7.95 23.66
N GLN A 350 46.02 9.13 23.89
CA GLN A 350 46.49 10.03 22.80
C GLN A 350 47.45 9.32 21.84
N ASN A 351 47.42 9.76 20.56
CA ASN A 351 48.22 9.22 19.49
C ASN A 351 47.94 7.73 19.14
N ARG A 352 46.81 7.19 19.54
CA ARG A 352 46.37 5.87 19.10
C ARG A 352 45.58 6.01 17.80
N GLU A 353 45.84 5.08 16.90
CA GLU A 353 45.04 4.92 15.70
C GLU A 353 43.88 3.97 15.98
N ILE A 354 42.67 4.49 15.82
CA ILE A 354 41.43 3.75 16.00
C ILE A 354 40.77 3.57 14.64
N GLN A 355 40.25 2.38 14.43
CA GLN A 355 39.42 2.07 13.27
C GLN A 355 38.00 1.71 13.71
N VAL A 356 37.02 2.24 12.98
CA VAL A 356 35.62 1.88 13.10
C VAL A 356 35.16 1.31 11.77
N LYS A 357 34.52 0.16 11.78
CA LYS A 357 33.97 -0.46 10.58
C LYS A 357 32.48 -0.79 10.70
N VAL A 358 31.80 -0.73 9.57
CA VAL A 358 30.45 -1.27 9.38
C VAL A 358 30.57 -2.69 8.82
N VAL A 359 29.92 -3.63 9.42
CA VAL A 359 29.82 -5.00 8.93
C VAL A 359 28.35 -5.41 8.85
N VAL A 360 28.04 -6.25 7.87
CA VAL A 360 26.76 -6.91 7.74
C VAL A 360 26.97 -8.40 8.00
N PHE A 361 26.15 -8.97 8.85
CA PHE A 361 26.05 -10.41 8.98
C PHE A 361 24.99 -10.91 7.99
N ASP A 362 25.44 -11.69 7.00
CA ASP A 362 24.57 -12.41 6.09
C ASP A 362 24.08 -13.68 6.81
N SER A 363 22.80 -13.69 7.16
CA SER A 363 22.17 -14.78 7.90
C SER A 363 22.10 -16.07 7.10
N SER A 364 21.96 -15.96 5.78
CA SER A 364 21.85 -17.11 4.86
C SER A 364 23.18 -17.83 4.68
N ALA A 365 24.26 -17.08 4.57
CA ALA A 365 25.62 -17.62 4.42
C ALA A 365 26.33 -17.82 5.76
N SER A 366 25.80 -17.26 6.86
CA SER A 366 26.39 -17.23 8.20
C SER A 366 27.81 -16.64 8.22
N VAL A 367 28.01 -15.56 7.47
CA VAL A 367 29.30 -14.85 7.35
C VAL A 367 29.15 -13.35 7.59
N PHE A 368 30.26 -12.72 8.01
CA PHE A 368 30.34 -11.27 8.07
C PHE A 368 30.93 -10.72 6.78
N VAL A 369 30.31 -9.67 6.26
CA VAL A 369 30.76 -8.91 5.10
C VAL A 369 31.14 -7.49 5.56
N ASP A 370 32.41 -7.13 5.33
CA ASP A 370 32.92 -5.79 5.68
C ASP A 370 32.54 -4.79 4.57
N TYR A 371 31.95 -3.67 4.97
CA TYR A 371 31.56 -2.60 4.04
C TYR A 371 32.48 -1.39 4.10
N LYS A 372 32.52 -0.67 5.22
CA LYS A 372 33.24 0.58 5.35
C LYS A 372 34.15 0.55 6.57
N ILE A 373 35.40 0.97 6.35
CA ILE A 373 36.36 1.17 7.43
C ILE A 373 36.79 2.64 7.42
N GLN A 374 36.76 3.28 8.57
CA GLN A 374 37.34 4.61 8.77
C GLN A 374 38.43 4.52 9.82
N THR A 375 39.53 5.23 9.58
CA THR A 375 40.67 5.31 10.48
C THR A 375 40.85 6.76 10.99
N ARG A 376 41.06 6.92 12.29
CA ARG A 376 41.36 8.20 12.93
C ARG A 376 42.44 8.02 13.98
N VAL A 377 43.22 9.05 14.15
CA VAL A 377 44.18 9.17 15.26
C VAL A 377 43.51 9.94 16.40
N VAL A 378 43.59 9.40 17.59
CA VAL A 378 43.08 10.04 18.81
C VAL A 378 43.89 11.31 19.11
N ASN A 379 43.22 12.45 19.18
CA ASN A 379 43.83 13.73 19.46
C ASN A 379 43.36 14.26 20.82
N SER A 380 44.24 14.97 21.50
CA SER A 380 43.82 15.72 22.68
C SER A 380 42.93 16.88 22.30
N LEU A 381 41.72 16.91 22.85
CA LEU A 381 40.76 17.99 22.64
C LEU A 381 40.73 18.95 23.84
N GLN A 382 40.10 20.11 23.63
CA GLN A 382 39.89 21.09 24.70
C GLN A 382 39.08 20.42 25.85
N GLY A 383 39.61 20.46 27.05
CA GLY A 383 39.02 19.86 28.25
C GLY A 383 39.70 18.57 28.74
N GLY A 384 40.80 18.16 28.09
CA GLY A 384 41.63 17.04 28.58
C GLY A 384 41.11 15.64 28.29
N ARG A 385 40.17 15.50 27.31
CA ARG A 385 39.73 14.21 26.81
C ARG A 385 40.44 13.85 25.53
N ASP A 386 40.90 12.62 25.42
CA ASP A 386 41.59 12.09 24.26
C ASP A 386 40.56 11.26 23.45
N VAL A 387 39.98 11.86 22.41
CA VAL A 387 38.90 11.26 21.62
C VAL A 387 39.14 11.31 20.13
N ALA A 388 38.52 10.37 19.42
CA ALA A 388 38.40 10.36 17.96
C ALA A 388 36.92 10.36 17.55
N TYR A 389 36.57 11.18 16.58
CA TYR A 389 35.22 11.29 16.02
C TYR A 389 35.12 10.56 14.70
N PHE A 390 34.09 9.76 14.57
CA PHE A 390 33.77 9.04 13.34
C PHE A 390 32.37 9.41 12.87
N THR A 391 32.24 9.63 11.58
CA THR A 391 30.95 9.70 10.89
C THR A 391 30.99 8.77 9.71
N ILE A 392 30.24 7.71 9.76
CA ILE A 392 30.19 6.69 8.73
C ILE A 392 28.86 6.81 7.98
N ILE A 393 28.91 6.83 6.67
CA ILE A 393 27.77 6.78 5.78
C ILE A 393 28.04 5.68 4.77
N GLU A 394 27.16 4.69 4.67
CA GLU A 394 27.29 3.57 3.75
C GLU A 394 25.92 3.12 3.24
N ASN A 395 25.89 2.59 2.02
CA ASN A 395 24.71 1.91 1.46
C ASN A 395 24.94 0.41 1.56
N ILE A 396 23.95 -0.29 2.07
CA ILE A 396 23.98 -1.73 2.27
C ILE A 396 22.68 -2.36 1.76
N ILE A 397 22.74 -3.64 1.41
CA ILE A 397 21.55 -4.45 1.15
C ILE A 397 21.41 -5.44 2.30
N LEU A 398 20.22 -5.56 2.86
CA LEU A 398 19.89 -6.54 3.89
C LEU A 398 18.79 -7.45 3.41
N ASP A 399 19.00 -8.75 3.55
CA ASP A 399 17.97 -9.77 3.47
C ASP A 399 17.29 -9.95 4.83
N LYS A 400 16.26 -10.77 4.89
CA LYS A 400 15.59 -11.11 6.15
C LYS A 400 16.57 -11.75 7.13
N ASP A 401 16.53 -11.29 8.38
CA ASP A 401 17.37 -11.70 9.50
C ASP A 401 18.85 -11.30 9.38
N ASP A 402 19.24 -10.60 8.33
CA ASP A 402 20.55 -9.96 8.28
C ASP A 402 20.63 -8.85 9.31
N TYR A 403 21.81 -8.63 9.86
CA TYR A 403 22.00 -7.49 10.75
C TYR A 403 23.25 -6.71 10.43
N VAL A 404 23.18 -5.41 10.64
CA VAL A 404 24.31 -4.49 10.58
C VAL A 404 24.82 -4.22 11.99
N LYS A 405 26.12 -4.15 12.14
CA LYS A 405 26.77 -3.70 13.36
C LYS A 405 28.02 -2.87 13.09
N PHE A 406 28.44 -2.17 14.13
CA PHE A 406 29.69 -1.43 14.16
C PHE A 406 30.69 -2.15 15.04
N MET A 407 31.94 -2.21 14.56
CA MET A 407 33.06 -2.80 15.28
C MET A 407 34.21 -1.81 15.34
N VAL A 408 34.97 -1.87 16.43
CA VAL A 408 36.08 -0.95 16.71
C VAL A 408 37.37 -1.73 16.92
N ALA A 409 38.48 -1.19 16.40
CA ALA A 409 39.82 -1.72 16.64
C ALA A 409 40.78 -0.60 17.04
N ASN A 410 41.73 -0.91 17.96
CA ASN A 410 42.93 -0.12 18.16
C ASN A 410 44.07 -0.79 17.38
N THR A 411 44.61 -0.07 16.40
CA THR A 411 45.66 -0.61 15.52
C THR A 411 47.07 -0.24 15.98
N THR A 412 47.19 0.50 17.08
CA THR A 412 48.50 0.95 17.60
C THR A 412 49.02 0.04 18.71
N ASP A 413 48.16 -0.32 19.66
CA ASP A 413 48.53 -1.13 20.84
C ASP A 413 47.28 -1.79 21.45
N ASN A 414 47.48 -2.44 22.62
CA ASN A 414 46.39 -3.11 23.35
C ASN A 414 45.73 -2.22 24.41
N ASN A 415 45.83 -0.88 24.28
CA ASN A 415 45.09 -0.01 25.17
C ASN A 415 43.59 -0.12 24.93
N ASN A 416 42.86 -0.25 26.04
CA ASN A 416 41.42 -0.26 26.00
C ASN A 416 40.86 1.08 25.49
N PHE A 417 39.64 1.01 24.93
CA PHE A 417 38.89 2.18 24.49
C PHE A 417 37.49 2.17 25.06
N THR A 418 36.84 3.34 25.07
CA THR A 418 35.46 3.49 25.47
C THR A 418 34.72 4.23 24.35
N MET A 419 33.52 3.75 23.96
CA MET A 419 32.61 4.52 23.17
C MET A 419 31.84 5.45 24.07
N GLU A 420 31.87 6.72 23.74
CA GLU A 420 31.26 7.80 24.53
C GLU A 420 29.74 7.88 24.26
N LEU A 421 29.01 8.41 25.24
CA LEU A 421 27.62 8.85 25.05
C LEU A 421 27.54 9.78 23.82
N ASP A 422 26.38 9.95 23.26
CA ASP A 422 26.13 10.63 21.97
C ASP A 422 26.56 9.84 20.73
N SER A 423 27.11 8.64 20.89
CA SER A 423 27.28 7.73 19.76
C SER A 423 25.95 7.13 19.38
N GLU A 424 25.65 7.18 18.07
CA GLU A 424 24.38 6.70 17.54
C GLU A 424 24.55 6.00 16.22
N PHE A 425 23.65 5.05 15.92
CA PHE A 425 23.58 4.36 14.65
C PHE A 425 22.14 4.42 14.14
N ILE A 426 22.00 4.83 12.88
CA ILE A 426 20.73 5.01 12.20
C ILE A 426 20.77 4.22 10.91
N ILE A 427 19.68 3.53 10.61
CA ILE A 427 19.46 2.85 9.35
C ILE A 427 18.14 3.35 8.75
N GLU A 428 18.15 3.70 7.48
CA GLU A 428 17.00 4.22 6.76
C GLU A 428 16.90 3.56 5.39
N GLU A 429 15.69 3.18 4.99
CA GLU A 429 15.43 2.68 3.63
C GLU A 429 15.76 3.79 2.61
N ARG A 430 16.34 3.40 1.48
CA ARG A 430 16.74 4.30 0.41
C ARG A 430 15.67 4.46 -0.67
#